data_10ee19f7cbd39a0575094740ff8933a0
#
_entry.id   10ee19f7cbd39a0575094740ff8933a0
#
_cell.length_a   1.000
_cell.length_b   1.000
_cell.length_c   1.000
_cell.angle_alpha   90.00
_cell.angle_beta   90.00
_cell.angle_gamma   90.00
#
_symmetry.space_group_name_H-M   'P 1'
#
loop_
_entity.id
_entity.type
_entity.pdbx_description
1 polymer ?
#
loop_
_entity_poly.entity_id
_entity_poly.type
_entity_poly.pdbx_seq_one_letter_code
_entity_poly.pdbx_strand_id
1 'polypeptide(L)'
;EDQSNFKENLKIINNQIKQIENLVNEFSDFARMPKPILKNNDLIKILDENIKLLSEVDKSITIDLIKTNNQIIFNCDKEQIARVFFNLIKNSIESIQQKVEKNVSFKKKISIEILSNDHHIKLILVDNGIGFNQNNNIKEILSPYFTTKKQGTGLGLSIVNKIINDHNGELEFYPENDGAKIEINFKLNGNWNFNSWW
;
A
#
# COMPACT_ATOMS: atom_id res chain seq x y z
N GLU A 1 -11.45 -41.40 -12.47
CA GLU A 1 -10.20 -40.85 -11.76
C GLU A 1 -9.33 -40.04 -12.71
N ASP A 2 -9.02 -40.49 -13.94
CA ASP A 2 -8.14 -39.80 -14.90
C ASP A 2 -8.69 -38.44 -15.37
N GLN A 3 -10.00 -38.32 -15.63
CA GLN A 3 -10.60 -37.05 -16.09
C GLN A 3 -10.69 -36.00 -14.97
N SER A 4 -10.80 -36.40 -13.72
CA SER A 4 -10.83 -35.50 -12.57
C SER A 4 -9.42 -34.90 -12.35
N ASN A 5 -8.41 -35.76 -12.34
CA ASN A 5 -7.00 -35.34 -12.21
C ASN A 5 -6.55 -34.45 -13.37
N PHE A 6 -7.02 -34.73 -14.59
CA PHE A 6 -6.71 -33.87 -15.75
C PHE A 6 -7.30 -32.46 -15.61
N LYS A 7 -8.57 -32.35 -15.18
CA LYS A 7 -9.21 -31.04 -14.95
C LYS A 7 -8.54 -30.26 -13.84
N GLU A 8 -8.13 -30.94 -12.77
CA GLU A 8 -7.42 -30.33 -11.65
C GLU A 8 -6.04 -29.80 -12.08
N ASN A 9 -5.29 -30.61 -12.84
CA ASN A 9 -4.00 -30.19 -13.41
C ASN A 9 -4.14 -29.00 -14.37
N LEU A 10 -5.16 -28.98 -15.23
CA LEU A 10 -5.44 -27.83 -16.08
C LEU A 10 -5.75 -26.54 -15.28
N LYS A 11 -6.49 -26.68 -14.17
CA LYS A 11 -6.79 -25.55 -13.29
C LYS A 11 -5.52 -25.02 -12.62
N ILE A 12 -4.63 -25.91 -12.20
CA ILE A 12 -3.33 -25.54 -11.62
C ILE A 12 -2.48 -24.81 -12.67
N ILE A 13 -2.37 -25.35 -13.88
CA ILE A 13 -1.60 -24.72 -14.98
C ILE A 13 -2.17 -23.34 -15.31
N ASN A 14 -3.47 -23.19 -15.45
CA ASN A 14 -4.09 -21.89 -15.73
C ASN A 14 -3.84 -20.87 -14.62
N ASN A 15 -3.86 -21.30 -13.35
CA ASN A 15 -3.53 -20.42 -12.24
C ASN A 15 -2.06 -19.99 -12.27
N GLN A 16 -1.13 -20.88 -12.62
CA GLN A 16 0.29 -20.56 -12.77
C GLN A 16 0.54 -19.58 -13.92
N ILE A 17 -0.14 -19.77 -15.06
CA ILE A 17 -0.05 -18.84 -16.20
C ILE A 17 -0.51 -17.44 -15.79
N LYS A 18 -1.66 -17.33 -15.10
CA LYS A 18 -2.15 -16.02 -14.59
C LYS A 18 -1.19 -15.37 -13.59
N GLN A 19 -0.55 -16.16 -12.74
CA GLN A 19 0.46 -15.65 -11.81
C GLN A 19 1.68 -15.10 -12.55
N ILE A 20 2.16 -15.81 -13.57
CA ILE A 20 3.27 -15.34 -14.41
C ILE A 20 2.89 -14.07 -15.18
N GLU A 21 1.70 -14.03 -15.76
CA GLU A 21 1.18 -12.86 -16.46
C GLU A 21 1.14 -11.62 -15.52
N ASN A 22 0.58 -11.78 -14.33
CA ASN A 22 0.56 -10.71 -13.32
C ASN A 22 1.96 -10.24 -12.93
N LEU A 23 2.90 -11.18 -12.72
CA LEU A 23 4.28 -10.87 -12.39
C LEU A 23 4.96 -10.07 -13.51
N VAL A 24 4.79 -10.49 -14.77
CA VAL A 24 5.36 -9.80 -15.94
C VAL A 24 4.77 -8.40 -16.09
N ASN A 25 3.45 -8.24 -15.88
CA ASN A 25 2.78 -6.96 -15.96
C ASN A 25 3.26 -6.01 -14.85
N GLU A 26 3.29 -6.47 -13.59
CA GLU A 26 3.79 -5.67 -12.47
C GLU A 26 5.27 -5.29 -12.63
N PHE A 27 6.10 -6.21 -13.15
CA PHE A 27 7.49 -5.93 -13.45
C PHE A 27 7.64 -4.87 -14.55
N SER A 28 6.88 -5.02 -15.63
CA SER A 28 6.88 -4.06 -16.74
C SER A 28 6.49 -2.67 -16.27
N ASP A 29 5.45 -2.59 -15.44
CA ASP A 29 4.97 -1.36 -14.80
C ASP A 29 6.02 -0.74 -13.86
N PHE A 30 6.72 -1.57 -13.08
CA PHE A 30 7.80 -1.11 -12.20
C PHE A 30 9.00 -0.60 -12.99
N ALA A 31 9.46 -1.36 -14.00
CA ALA A 31 10.62 -1.02 -14.80
C ALA A 31 10.42 0.21 -15.69
N ARG A 32 9.17 0.45 -16.14
CA ARG A 32 8.79 1.55 -17.02
C ARG A 32 8.04 2.67 -16.32
N MET A 33 8.03 2.69 -14.99
CA MET A 33 7.29 3.71 -14.24
C MET A 33 7.72 5.11 -14.65
N PRO A 34 6.82 5.92 -15.24
CA PRO A 34 7.15 7.26 -15.69
C PRO A 34 7.42 8.17 -14.49
N LYS A 35 8.11 9.29 -14.74
CA LYS A 35 8.22 10.35 -13.75
C LYS A 35 6.81 10.87 -13.40
N PRO A 36 6.56 11.26 -12.12
CA PRO A 36 5.25 11.73 -11.70
C PRO A 36 4.85 13.03 -12.41
N ILE A 37 3.58 13.11 -12.80
CA ILE A 37 2.96 14.33 -13.32
C ILE A 37 2.31 15.04 -12.14
N LEU A 38 3.06 15.94 -11.51
CA LEU A 38 2.63 16.62 -10.30
C LEU A 38 1.54 17.65 -10.60
N LYS A 39 0.41 17.54 -9.88
CA LYS A 39 -0.72 18.47 -9.89
C LYS A 39 -1.28 18.60 -8.48
N ASN A 40 -1.94 19.71 -8.20
CA ASN A 40 -2.65 19.88 -6.94
C ASN A 40 -3.85 18.92 -6.89
N ASN A 41 -3.76 17.91 -6.04
CA ASN A 41 -4.79 16.90 -5.82
C ASN A 41 -5.18 16.84 -4.34
N ASP A 42 -6.41 16.44 -4.08
CA ASP A 42 -6.91 16.24 -2.72
C ASP A 42 -6.58 14.80 -2.27
N LEU A 43 -5.64 14.67 -1.32
CA LEU A 43 -5.22 13.38 -0.78
C LEU A 43 -6.35 12.63 -0.07
N ILE A 44 -7.24 13.35 0.63
CA ILE A 44 -8.38 12.73 1.33
C ILE A 44 -9.28 12.05 0.32
N LYS A 45 -9.57 12.72 -0.80
CA LYS A 45 -10.41 12.14 -1.85
C LYS A 45 -9.77 10.90 -2.48
N ILE A 46 -8.47 10.93 -2.76
CA ILE A 46 -7.75 9.76 -3.31
C ILE A 46 -7.80 8.59 -2.33
N LEU A 47 -7.61 8.86 -1.05
CA LEU A 47 -7.64 7.84 0.01
C LEU A 47 -9.04 7.25 0.20
N ASP A 48 -10.08 8.10 0.27
CA ASP A 48 -11.48 7.68 0.38
C ASP A 48 -11.91 6.78 -0.79
N GLU A 49 -11.51 7.12 -2.04
CA GLU A 49 -11.77 6.32 -3.24
C GLU A 49 -11.15 4.90 -3.10
N ASN A 50 -9.92 4.79 -2.59
CA ASN A 50 -9.23 3.51 -2.37
C ASN A 50 -9.84 2.70 -1.22
N ILE A 51 -10.17 3.35 -0.10
CA ILE A 51 -10.83 2.69 1.03
C ILE A 51 -12.16 2.09 0.58
N LYS A 52 -12.98 2.86 -0.14
CA LYS A 52 -14.27 2.40 -0.66
C LYS A 52 -14.11 1.18 -1.58
N LEU A 53 -13.13 1.20 -2.48
CA LEU A 53 -12.86 0.09 -3.39
C LEU A 53 -12.44 -1.17 -2.62
N LEU A 54 -11.52 -1.04 -1.67
CA LEU A 54 -10.91 -2.17 -0.98
C LEU A 54 -11.77 -2.71 0.17
N SER A 55 -12.67 -1.90 0.75
CA SER A 55 -13.63 -2.40 1.75
C SER A 55 -14.64 -3.42 1.17
N GLU A 56 -14.82 -3.43 -0.15
CA GLU A 56 -15.65 -4.46 -0.82
C GLU A 56 -14.94 -5.82 -0.95
N VAL A 57 -13.61 -5.86 -0.80
CA VAL A 57 -12.82 -7.12 -0.91
C VAL A 57 -13.09 -8.04 0.27
N ASP A 58 -13.17 -7.48 1.49
CA ASP A 58 -13.51 -8.23 2.70
C ASP A 58 -14.33 -7.34 3.66
N LYS A 59 -15.65 -7.46 3.60
CA LYS A 59 -16.60 -6.67 4.42
C LYS A 59 -16.51 -6.94 5.92
N SER A 60 -15.78 -7.96 6.33
CA SER A 60 -15.56 -8.26 7.75
C SER A 60 -14.43 -7.45 8.39
N ILE A 61 -13.64 -6.74 7.56
CA ILE A 61 -12.56 -5.87 8.01
C ILE A 61 -13.09 -4.45 8.16
N THR A 62 -12.94 -3.87 9.34
CA THR A 62 -13.25 -2.45 9.57
C THR A 62 -12.05 -1.60 9.14
N ILE A 63 -12.26 -0.63 8.25
CA ILE A 63 -11.24 0.35 7.84
C ILE A 63 -11.66 1.71 8.38
N ASP A 64 -10.98 2.20 9.40
CA ASP A 64 -11.24 3.51 10.03
C ASP A 64 -10.31 4.56 9.44
N LEU A 65 -10.86 5.70 9.00
CA LEU A 65 -10.11 6.87 8.58
C LEU A 65 -10.23 8.00 9.60
N ILE A 66 -9.09 8.38 10.20
CA ILE A 66 -8.96 9.51 11.11
C ILE A 66 -8.23 10.63 10.37
N LYS A 67 -8.82 11.81 10.32
CA LYS A 67 -8.27 12.96 9.58
C LYS A 67 -8.42 14.25 10.36
N THR A 68 -7.40 15.10 10.33
CA THR A 68 -7.43 16.44 10.94
C THR A 68 -8.22 17.43 10.10
N ASN A 69 -8.18 17.28 8.78
CA ASN A 69 -8.82 18.17 7.82
C ASN A 69 -9.69 17.37 6.84
N ASN A 70 -10.79 17.96 6.38
CA ASN A 70 -11.66 17.35 5.39
C ASN A 70 -11.07 17.36 3.96
N GLN A 71 -10.08 18.22 3.73
CA GLN A 71 -9.37 18.34 2.47
C GLN A 71 -7.89 18.60 2.75
N ILE A 72 -7.01 17.92 2.02
CA ILE A 72 -5.55 18.11 2.08
C ILE A 72 -5.05 18.20 0.64
N ILE A 73 -4.73 19.42 0.20
CA ILE A 73 -4.19 19.64 -1.14
C ILE A 73 -2.70 19.37 -1.13
N PHE A 74 -2.29 18.45 -2.01
CA PHE A 74 -0.90 18.04 -2.18
C PHE A 74 -0.53 18.04 -3.66
N ASN A 75 0.65 18.56 -3.98
CA ASN A 75 1.17 18.54 -5.35
C ASN A 75 1.76 17.17 -5.67
N CYS A 76 0.96 16.30 -6.26
CA CYS A 76 1.30 14.91 -6.50
C CYS A 76 0.71 14.37 -7.81
N ASP A 77 1.21 13.22 -8.26
CA ASP A 77 0.58 12.41 -9.29
C ASP A 77 -0.55 11.58 -8.66
N LYS A 78 -1.80 11.87 -9.07
CA LYS A 78 -2.99 11.23 -8.50
C LYS A 78 -2.96 9.70 -8.64
N GLU A 79 -2.58 9.19 -9.80
CA GLU A 79 -2.60 7.75 -10.11
C GLU A 79 -1.51 7.01 -9.33
N GLN A 80 -0.32 7.60 -9.25
CA GLN A 80 0.78 7.02 -8.49
C GLN A 80 0.46 6.99 -6.98
N ILE A 81 -0.07 8.08 -6.41
CA ILE A 81 -0.47 8.11 -5.00
C ILE A 81 -1.65 7.16 -4.72
N ALA A 82 -2.62 7.05 -5.62
CA ALA A 82 -3.68 6.05 -5.51
C ALA A 82 -3.10 4.62 -5.49
N ARG A 83 -2.10 4.34 -6.31
CA ARG A 83 -1.38 3.06 -6.33
C ARG A 83 -0.65 2.77 -5.00
N VAL A 84 -0.10 3.79 -4.34
CA VAL A 84 0.47 3.66 -2.98
C VAL A 84 -0.59 3.20 -2.00
N PHE A 85 -1.71 3.91 -1.91
CA PHE A 85 -2.79 3.57 -0.98
C PHE A 85 -3.37 2.18 -1.25
N PHE A 86 -3.61 1.86 -2.53
CA PHE A 86 -4.07 0.54 -2.94
C PHE A 86 -3.14 -0.58 -2.44
N ASN A 87 -1.83 -0.47 -2.69
CA ASN A 87 -0.86 -1.49 -2.29
C ASN A 87 -0.78 -1.65 -0.78
N LEU A 88 -0.77 -0.55 -0.02
CA LEU A 88 -0.66 -0.60 1.43
C LEU A 88 -1.93 -1.21 2.06
N ILE A 89 -3.12 -0.74 1.69
CA ILE A 89 -4.39 -1.25 2.23
C ILE A 89 -4.58 -2.72 1.83
N LYS A 90 -4.30 -3.09 0.58
CA LYS A 90 -4.34 -4.48 0.10
C LYS A 90 -3.41 -5.37 0.92
N ASN A 91 -2.18 -4.93 1.18
CA ASN A 91 -1.23 -5.68 2.00
C ASN A 91 -1.74 -5.90 3.43
N SER A 92 -2.38 -4.91 4.02
CA SER A 92 -2.99 -5.01 5.35
C SER A 92 -4.16 -5.99 5.37
N ILE A 93 -5.03 -5.96 4.35
CA ILE A 93 -6.13 -6.93 4.20
C ILE A 93 -5.57 -8.35 4.13
N GLU A 94 -4.59 -8.60 3.27
CA GLU A 94 -3.95 -9.90 3.10
C GLU A 94 -3.24 -10.38 4.38
N SER A 95 -2.59 -9.47 5.12
CA SER A 95 -1.96 -9.73 6.42
C SER A 95 -2.99 -10.20 7.46
N ILE A 96 -4.15 -9.54 7.52
CA ILE A 96 -5.28 -9.91 8.38
C ILE A 96 -5.85 -11.27 7.99
N GLN A 97 -6.04 -11.53 6.69
CA GLN A 97 -6.56 -12.80 6.19
C GLN A 97 -5.63 -13.97 6.55
N GLN A 98 -4.32 -13.80 6.41
CA GLN A 98 -3.33 -14.81 6.82
C GLN A 98 -3.36 -15.09 8.33
N LYS A 99 -3.68 -14.09 9.16
CA LYS A 99 -3.84 -14.30 10.61
C LYS A 99 -5.09 -15.11 10.93
N VAL A 100 -6.18 -14.88 10.20
CA VAL A 100 -7.42 -15.68 10.33
C VAL A 100 -7.18 -17.15 9.97
N GLU A 101 -6.39 -17.45 8.92
CA GLU A 101 -6.04 -18.82 8.54
C GLU A 101 -5.32 -19.59 9.67
N LYS A 102 -4.69 -18.90 10.61
CA LYS A 102 -4.07 -19.47 11.80
C LYS A 102 -5.06 -19.74 12.95
N ASN A 103 -6.37 -19.70 12.69
CA ASN A 103 -7.46 -19.95 13.64
C ASN A 103 -7.49 -18.98 14.85
N VAL A 104 -7.08 -17.75 14.66
CA VAL A 104 -7.17 -16.69 15.68
C VAL A 104 -8.47 -15.91 15.46
N SER A 105 -9.34 -15.90 16.48
CA SER A 105 -10.54 -15.03 16.47
C SER A 105 -10.19 -13.67 17.03
N PHE A 106 -10.35 -12.61 16.25
CA PHE A 106 -10.09 -11.23 16.64
C PHE A 106 -10.92 -10.25 15.81
N LYS A 107 -11.06 -9.02 16.29
CA LYS A 107 -11.73 -7.97 15.54
C LYS A 107 -10.78 -7.44 14.46
N LYS A 108 -11.07 -7.75 13.20
CA LYS A 108 -10.26 -7.35 12.05
C LYS A 108 -10.34 -5.84 11.84
N LYS A 109 -9.20 -5.16 11.88
CA LYS A 109 -9.16 -3.71 11.81
C LYS A 109 -7.94 -3.20 11.04
N ILE A 110 -8.17 -2.18 10.21
CA ILE A 110 -7.16 -1.30 9.64
C ILE A 110 -7.50 0.12 10.10
N SER A 111 -6.54 0.85 10.65
CA SER A 111 -6.67 2.25 11.01
C SER A 111 -5.75 3.08 10.14
N ILE A 112 -6.29 4.11 9.50
CA ILE A 112 -5.53 5.04 8.68
C ILE A 112 -5.73 6.42 9.31
N GLU A 113 -4.63 7.06 9.67
CA GLU A 113 -4.62 8.42 10.20
C GLU A 113 -3.86 9.33 9.23
N ILE A 114 -4.44 10.47 8.89
CA ILE A 114 -3.79 11.48 8.07
C ILE A 114 -3.80 12.83 8.78
N LEU A 115 -2.60 13.33 9.04
CA LEU A 115 -2.34 14.58 9.74
C LEU A 115 -1.66 15.54 8.77
N SER A 116 -2.04 16.79 8.78
CA SER A 116 -1.35 17.82 8.00
C SER A 116 -1.21 19.12 8.76
N ASN A 117 -0.09 19.78 8.54
CA ASN A 117 0.16 21.16 8.93
C ASN A 117 0.79 21.91 7.75
N ASP A 118 1.23 23.16 7.94
CA ASP A 118 1.78 24.02 6.87
C ASP A 118 3.08 23.47 6.24
N HIS A 119 3.75 22.51 6.89
CA HIS A 119 5.07 22.04 6.49
C HIS A 119 5.12 20.55 6.13
N HIS A 120 4.19 19.77 6.66
CA HIS A 120 4.25 18.31 6.54
C HIS A 120 2.86 17.68 6.41
N ILE A 121 2.80 16.60 5.67
CA ILE A 121 1.69 15.66 5.68
C ILE A 121 2.23 14.34 6.21
N LYS A 122 1.60 13.79 7.24
CA LYS A 122 1.92 12.50 7.80
C LYS A 122 0.72 11.56 7.65
N LEU A 123 0.96 10.39 7.06
CA LEU A 123 0.00 9.32 6.98
C LEU A 123 0.51 8.14 7.82
N ILE A 124 -0.35 7.60 8.66
CA ILE A 124 -0.07 6.44 9.51
C ILE A 124 -1.10 5.37 9.18
N LEU A 125 -0.65 4.19 8.78
CA LEU A 125 -1.49 3.04 8.54
C LEU A 125 -1.11 1.95 9.53
N VAL A 126 -2.08 1.45 10.28
CA VAL A 126 -1.91 0.36 11.27
C VAL A 126 -2.91 -0.74 10.95
N ASP A 127 -2.43 -1.97 10.83
CA ASP A 127 -3.27 -3.16 10.76
C ASP A 127 -3.00 -4.10 11.93
N ASN A 128 -3.95 -4.96 12.24
CA ASN A 128 -3.81 -5.98 13.27
C ASN A 128 -3.69 -7.40 12.67
N GLY A 129 -3.02 -7.51 11.53
CA GLY A 129 -2.70 -8.77 10.86
C GLY A 129 -1.55 -9.54 11.51
N ILE A 130 -0.80 -10.30 10.69
CA ILE A 130 0.38 -11.07 11.16
C ILE A 130 1.60 -10.19 11.41
N GLY A 131 1.61 -8.94 10.93
CA GLY A 131 2.72 -8.01 11.06
C GLY A 131 3.96 -8.35 10.22
N PHE A 132 5.04 -7.62 10.49
CA PHE A 132 6.35 -7.89 9.90
C PHE A 132 7.13 -8.87 10.79
N ASN A 133 7.89 -9.77 10.17
CA ASN A 133 8.82 -10.60 10.91
C ASN A 133 9.95 -9.70 11.47
N GLN A 134 10.15 -9.72 12.78
CA GLN A 134 11.13 -8.88 13.47
C GLN A 134 12.58 -9.13 13.00
N ASN A 135 12.85 -10.29 12.40
CA ASN A 135 14.16 -10.64 11.87
C ASN A 135 14.42 -10.08 10.45
N ASN A 136 13.39 -9.55 9.78
CA ASN A 136 13.57 -9.00 8.44
C ASN A 136 14.09 -7.57 8.52
N ASN A 137 15.18 -7.31 7.82
CA ASN A 137 15.69 -5.96 7.64
C ASN A 137 14.71 -5.16 6.74
N ILE A 138 14.41 -3.91 7.10
CA ILE A 138 13.56 -3.01 6.31
C ILE A 138 14.04 -2.93 4.86
N LYS A 139 15.36 -2.94 4.63
CA LYS A 139 15.94 -2.96 3.26
C LYS A 139 15.54 -4.18 2.46
N GLU A 140 15.39 -5.34 3.11
CA GLU A 140 14.92 -6.56 2.45
C GLU A 140 13.45 -6.48 2.10
N ILE A 141 12.61 -5.96 3.01
CA ILE A 141 11.16 -5.77 2.80
C ILE A 141 10.89 -4.85 1.60
N LEU A 142 11.75 -3.85 1.38
CA LEU A 142 11.65 -2.90 0.27
C LEU A 142 12.33 -3.37 -1.01
N SER A 143 13.09 -4.49 -0.96
CA SER A 143 13.76 -5.04 -2.14
C SER A 143 12.74 -5.61 -3.13
N PRO A 144 12.89 -5.35 -4.43
CA PRO A 144 12.07 -6.00 -5.44
C PRO A 144 12.10 -7.52 -5.30
N TYR A 145 10.95 -8.15 -5.53
CA TYR A 145 10.74 -9.62 -5.43
C TYR A 145 10.79 -10.21 -4.02
N PHE A 146 10.98 -9.40 -2.99
CA PHE A 146 10.86 -9.88 -1.62
C PHE A 146 9.39 -10.14 -1.26
N THR A 147 9.06 -11.37 -0.95
CA THR A 147 7.71 -11.77 -0.51
C THR A 147 7.76 -12.96 0.42
N THR A 148 6.93 -12.91 1.45
CA THR A 148 6.65 -14.05 2.33
C THR A 148 5.34 -14.75 1.96
N LYS A 149 4.63 -14.24 0.93
CA LYS A 149 3.33 -14.73 0.49
C LYS A 149 3.51 -15.77 -0.64
N LYS A 150 2.76 -16.88 -0.58
CA LYS A 150 2.81 -17.93 -1.61
C LYS A 150 2.47 -17.45 -3.03
N GLN A 151 1.65 -16.41 -3.15
CA GLN A 151 1.18 -15.86 -4.43
C GLN A 151 1.54 -14.37 -4.61
N GLY A 152 2.45 -13.85 -3.79
CA GLY A 152 2.91 -12.48 -3.87
C GLY A 152 4.00 -12.31 -4.93
N THR A 153 3.97 -11.22 -5.69
CA THR A 153 5.02 -10.85 -6.65
C THR A 153 6.25 -10.24 -5.98
N GLY A 154 6.08 -9.71 -4.76
CA GLY A 154 7.12 -8.99 -4.02
C GLY A 154 7.45 -7.61 -4.60
N LEU A 155 6.62 -7.07 -5.51
CA LEU A 155 6.85 -5.76 -6.12
C LEU A 155 6.04 -4.65 -5.46
N GLY A 156 4.97 -4.96 -4.72
CA GLY A 156 4.06 -3.95 -4.17
C GLY A 156 4.75 -2.91 -3.29
N LEU A 157 5.57 -3.33 -2.32
CA LEU A 157 6.25 -2.39 -1.42
C LEU A 157 7.43 -1.66 -2.08
N SER A 158 8.12 -2.28 -3.03
CA SER A 158 9.16 -1.60 -3.81
C SER A 158 8.56 -0.51 -4.73
N ILE A 159 7.37 -0.76 -5.30
CA ILE A 159 6.58 0.25 -6.04
C ILE A 159 6.20 1.41 -5.11
N VAL A 160 5.68 1.11 -3.91
CA VAL A 160 5.33 2.12 -2.91
C VAL A 160 6.54 2.98 -2.58
N ASN A 161 7.67 2.36 -2.24
CA ASN A 161 8.89 3.08 -1.89
C ASN A 161 9.38 3.98 -3.03
N LYS A 162 9.36 3.49 -4.27
CA LYS A 162 9.74 4.28 -5.44
C LYS A 162 8.82 5.50 -5.60
N ILE A 163 7.51 5.32 -5.55
CA ILE A 163 6.55 6.42 -5.72
C ILE A 163 6.71 7.46 -4.61
N ILE A 164 6.85 7.04 -3.35
CA ILE A 164 7.05 7.95 -2.22
C ILE A 164 8.33 8.76 -2.40
N ASN A 165 9.44 8.12 -2.78
CA ASN A 165 10.70 8.81 -3.05
C ASN A 165 10.58 9.79 -4.24
N ASP A 166 9.89 9.41 -5.32
CA ASP A 166 9.66 10.27 -6.48
C ASP A 166 8.78 11.51 -6.14
N HIS A 167 8.04 11.45 -5.02
CA HIS A 167 7.27 12.56 -4.45
C HIS A 167 7.98 13.27 -3.27
N ASN A 168 9.29 13.03 -3.09
CA ASN A 168 10.10 13.57 -2.00
C ASN A 168 9.57 13.25 -0.60
N GLY A 169 8.93 12.09 -0.44
CA GLY A 169 8.46 11.55 0.82
C GLY A 169 9.42 10.54 1.43
N GLU A 170 9.14 10.21 2.68
CA GLU A 170 9.85 9.20 3.46
C GLU A 170 8.86 8.09 3.87
N LEU A 171 9.30 6.82 3.80
CA LEU A 171 8.50 5.64 4.13
C LEU A 171 9.18 4.86 5.23
N GLU A 172 8.48 4.63 6.33
CA GLU A 172 8.99 3.94 7.50
C GLU A 172 8.06 2.80 7.93
N PHE A 173 8.66 1.73 8.47
CA PHE A 173 7.96 0.54 8.92
C PHE A 173 8.29 0.29 10.38
N TYR A 174 7.27 0.06 11.18
CA TYR A 174 7.40 -0.22 12.60
C TYR A 174 6.75 -1.57 12.91
N PRO A 175 7.48 -2.49 13.55
CA PRO A 175 6.87 -3.69 14.08
C PRO A 175 5.93 -3.32 15.22
N GLU A 176 4.71 -3.86 15.19
CA GLU A 176 3.74 -3.76 16.26
C GLU A 176 3.60 -5.12 16.95
N ASN A 177 3.20 -5.12 18.23
CA ASN A 177 2.95 -6.37 18.96
C ASN A 177 1.82 -7.20 18.31
N ASP A 178 0.88 -6.52 17.66
CA ASP A 178 -0.27 -7.12 17.00
C ASP A 178 -0.50 -6.45 15.63
N GLY A 179 0.27 -6.88 14.63
CA GLY A 179 0.17 -6.37 13.27
C GLY A 179 1.36 -5.54 12.81
N ALA A 180 1.09 -4.55 11.97
CA ALA A 180 2.10 -3.68 11.37
C ALA A 180 1.68 -2.22 11.42
N LYS A 181 2.68 -1.33 11.54
CA LYS A 181 2.51 0.11 11.40
C LYS A 181 3.42 0.63 10.29
N ILE A 182 2.86 1.43 9.40
CA ILE A 182 3.55 2.08 8.29
C ILE A 182 3.33 3.58 8.40
N GLU A 183 4.39 4.35 8.29
CA GLU A 183 4.33 5.81 8.26
C GLU A 183 4.85 6.34 6.93
N ILE A 184 4.15 7.33 6.37
CA ILE A 184 4.58 8.11 5.22
C ILE A 184 4.62 9.57 5.61
N ASN A 185 5.74 10.22 5.34
CA ASN A 185 5.94 11.63 5.61
C ASN A 185 6.25 12.37 4.31
N PHE A 186 5.44 13.39 3.96
CA PHE A 186 5.73 14.32 2.88
C PHE A 186 6.06 15.69 3.44
N LYS A 187 7.14 16.31 2.95
CA LYS A 187 7.47 17.70 3.23
C LYS A 187 6.72 18.60 2.25
N LEU A 188 5.91 19.51 2.76
CA LEU A 188 5.30 20.55 1.95
C LEU A 188 6.36 21.65 1.74
N ASN A 189 6.82 21.82 0.50
CA ASN A 189 7.64 22.98 0.17
C ASN A 189 6.77 24.23 0.38
N GLY A 190 7.00 24.96 1.45
CA GLY A 190 6.42 26.28 1.60
C GLY A 190 6.74 27.08 0.35
N ASN A 191 5.73 27.61 -0.33
CA ASN A 191 5.91 28.62 -1.36
C ASN A 191 6.55 29.82 -0.68
N TRP A 192 7.85 29.91 -0.73
CA TRP A 192 8.54 31.18 -0.52
C TRP A 192 8.15 32.05 -1.72
N ASN A 193 7.07 32.81 -1.56
CA ASN A 193 6.78 33.93 -2.43
C ASN A 193 7.89 34.96 -2.23
N PHE A 194 8.89 34.92 -3.11
CA PHE A 194 9.95 35.91 -3.20
C PHE A 194 9.45 37.30 -3.63
N ASN A 195 8.15 37.57 -3.63
CA ASN A 195 7.55 38.81 -4.11
C ASN A 195 7.01 39.70 -2.99
N SER A 196 7.63 39.77 -1.81
CA SER A 196 7.24 40.75 -0.78
C SER A 196 8.42 41.55 -0.20
N TRP A 197 9.42 41.79 -1.01
CA TRP A 197 10.45 42.80 -0.70
C TRP A 197 10.78 43.58 -1.96
N TRP A 198 9.93 44.49 -2.35
CA TRP A 198 10.23 45.78 -3.01
C TRP A 198 9.05 46.72 -2.82
#